data_5b2a559790d7b58c8d3c125ffe9f89a0
#
_entry.id   5b2a559790d7b58c8d3c125ffe9f89a0
#
_cell.length_a   1.000
_cell.length_b   1.000
_cell.length_c   1.000
_cell.angle_alpha   90.00
_cell.angle_beta   90.00
_cell.angle_gamma   90.00
#
_symmetry.space_group_name_H-M   'P 1'
#
loop_
_entity.id
_entity.type
_entity.pdbx_description
1 polymer ?
#
loop_
_entity_poly.entity_id
_entity_poly.type
_entity_poly.pdbx_seq_one_letter_code
_entity_poly.pdbx_strand_id
1 'polypeptide(L)'
;DWDAIRGAAVAALEHAYVPYSGYPVGAAALVDDGRIVSGCNVENASYGVTLCAECTMVGDLQMTGGGKLVAFMCINRDAETIMPCGRCRQLLYEHSAEGMTRDTVAGIRTIDQVLPNAFGPRDLEAVASRED
;
A
#
# COMPACT_ATOMS: atom_id res chain seq x y z
N ASP A 1 -6.12 -4.12 14.51
CA ASP A 1 -7.26 -5.01 14.24
C ASP A 1 -7.38 -5.29 12.76
N TRP A 2 -7.02 -6.51 12.36
CA TRP A 2 -7.04 -6.92 10.95
C TRP A 2 -8.46 -6.92 10.36
N ASP A 3 -9.49 -7.18 11.17
CA ASP A 3 -10.86 -7.17 10.67
C ASP A 3 -11.31 -5.77 10.26
N ALA A 4 -10.92 -4.75 11.02
CA ALA A 4 -11.23 -3.35 10.68
C ALA A 4 -10.50 -2.94 9.39
N ILE A 5 -9.25 -3.34 9.23
CA ILE A 5 -8.46 -3.07 8.01
C ILE A 5 -9.10 -3.76 6.81
N ARG A 6 -9.49 -5.03 6.95
CA ARG A 6 -10.16 -5.78 5.88
C ARG A 6 -11.49 -5.14 5.50
N GLY A 7 -12.28 -4.70 6.48
CA GLY A 7 -13.55 -4.01 6.23
C GLY A 7 -13.37 -2.74 5.42
N ALA A 8 -12.33 -1.96 5.73
CA ALA A 8 -12.01 -0.74 4.97
C ALA A 8 -11.56 -1.07 3.54
N ALA A 9 -10.77 -2.13 3.36
CA ALA A 9 -10.34 -2.57 2.04
C ALA A 9 -11.52 -3.04 1.18
N VAL A 10 -12.45 -3.78 1.77
CA VAL A 10 -13.68 -4.24 1.09
C VAL A 10 -14.53 -3.05 0.64
N ALA A 11 -14.70 -2.06 1.52
CA ALA A 11 -15.47 -0.85 1.18
C ALA A 11 -14.79 -0.06 0.04
N ALA A 12 -13.47 0.07 0.08
CA ALA A 12 -12.72 0.77 -0.96
C ALA A 12 -12.83 0.05 -2.32
N LEU A 13 -12.79 -1.28 -2.32
CA LEU A 13 -12.85 -2.09 -3.53
C LEU A 13 -14.10 -1.78 -4.38
N GLU A 14 -15.20 -1.44 -3.76
CA GLU A 14 -16.45 -1.14 -4.46
C GLU A 14 -16.34 0.10 -5.36
N HIS A 15 -15.37 0.95 -5.12
CA HIS A 15 -15.12 2.16 -5.92
C HIS A 15 -14.10 1.94 -7.04
N ALA A 16 -13.53 0.75 -7.16
CA ALA A 16 -12.50 0.47 -8.17
C ALA A 16 -13.01 0.74 -9.58
N TYR A 17 -12.16 1.36 -10.39
CA TYR A 17 -12.45 1.64 -11.79
C TYR A 17 -11.58 0.73 -12.65
N VAL A 18 -12.16 -0.37 -13.14
CA VAL A 18 -11.39 -1.45 -13.79
C VAL A 18 -12.01 -1.89 -15.12
N PRO A 19 -12.27 -0.94 -16.06
CA PRO A 19 -12.96 -1.25 -17.33
C PRO A 19 -12.11 -2.14 -18.27
N TYR A 20 -10.80 -2.23 -18.05
CA TYR A 20 -9.90 -2.97 -18.92
C TYR A 20 -9.60 -4.37 -18.40
N SER A 21 -9.25 -4.48 -17.13
CA SER A 21 -8.90 -5.79 -16.54
C SER A 21 -10.09 -6.53 -15.93
N GLY A 22 -11.10 -5.80 -15.46
CA GLY A 22 -12.18 -6.42 -14.69
C GLY A 22 -11.72 -6.95 -13.33
N TYR A 23 -10.53 -6.58 -12.86
CA TYR A 23 -9.92 -7.09 -11.63
C TYR A 23 -9.83 -5.97 -10.58
N PRO A 24 -10.86 -5.81 -9.73
CA PRO A 24 -10.84 -4.77 -8.71
C PRO A 24 -9.95 -5.17 -7.54
N VAL A 25 -9.27 -4.17 -6.97
CA VAL A 25 -8.42 -4.33 -5.79
C VAL A 25 -8.78 -3.26 -4.78
N GLY A 26 -8.90 -3.64 -3.53
CA GLY A 26 -9.02 -2.73 -2.40
C GLY A 26 -7.81 -2.86 -1.50
N ALA A 27 -7.36 -1.74 -0.96
CA ALA A 27 -6.24 -1.70 -0.03
C ALA A 27 -6.62 -0.87 1.18
N ALA A 28 -6.10 -1.23 2.34
CA ALA A 28 -6.27 -0.46 3.56
C ALA A 28 -5.10 -0.65 4.48
N ALA A 29 -4.85 0.35 5.32
CA ALA A 29 -3.73 0.31 6.25
C ALA A 29 -4.07 1.07 7.52
N LEU A 30 -3.49 0.63 8.64
CA LEU A 30 -3.52 1.34 9.90
C LEU A 30 -2.32 2.27 9.94
N VAL A 31 -2.59 3.53 10.27
CA VAL A 31 -1.57 4.56 10.42
C VAL A 31 -1.12 4.61 11.88
N ASP A 32 0.06 5.15 12.14
CA ASP A 32 0.66 5.19 13.48
C ASP A 32 -0.12 6.06 14.47
N ASP A 33 -1.06 6.90 14.01
CA ASP A 33 -1.96 7.68 14.87
C ASP A 33 -3.32 6.99 15.11
N GLY A 34 -3.51 5.76 14.64
CA GLY A 34 -4.75 5.00 14.80
C GLY A 34 -5.76 5.13 13.68
N ARG A 35 -5.51 6.03 12.72
CA ARG A 35 -6.38 6.26 11.57
C ARG A 35 -6.26 5.07 10.60
N ILE A 36 -7.35 4.72 9.92
CA ILE A 36 -7.32 3.75 8.80
C ILE A 36 -7.47 4.52 7.49
N VAL A 37 -6.56 4.29 6.56
CA VAL A 37 -6.60 4.85 5.21
C VAL A 37 -6.87 3.73 4.22
N SER A 38 -7.47 4.05 3.07
CA SER A 38 -7.87 3.04 2.10
C SER A 38 -7.76 3.56 0.67
N GLY A 39 -7.78 2.65 -0.28
CA GLY A 39 -7.73 2.97 -1.68
C GLY A 39 -8.22 1.82 -2.55
N CYS A 40 -8.43 2.14 -3.83
CA CYS A 40 -8.82 1.17 -4.85
C CYS A 40 -8.03 1.45 -6.12
N ASN A 41 -7.96 0.46 -7.02
CA ASN A 41 -7.28 0.67 -8.28
C ASN A 41 -8.16 1.48 -9.25
N VAL A 42 -7.50 2.35 -10.01
CA VAL A 42 -8.13 3.23 -11.00
C VAL A 42 -7.34 3.09 -12.29
N GLU A 43 -7.92 2.38 -13.24
CA GLU A 43 -7.27 2.08 -14.52
C GLU A 43 -7.39 3.24 -15.50
N ASN A 44 -6.57 3.19 -16.52
CA ASN A 44 -6.55 4.17 -17.59
C ASN A 44 -6.26 3.47 -18.92
N ALA A 45 -6.81 3.98 -20.02
CA ALA A 45 -6.49 3.47 -21.34
C ALA A 45 -5.00 3.56 -21.64
N SER A 46 -4.32 4.55 -21.07
CA SER A 46 -2.87 4.61 -21.02
C SER A 46 -2.41 3.80 -19.80
N TYR A 47 -2.05 2.57 -20.00
CA TYR A 47 -1.77 1.62 -18.92
C TYR A 47 -0.71 2.13 -17.94
N GLY A 48 0.27 2.90 -18.44
CA GLY A 48 1.35 3.40 -17.60
C GLY A 48 0.92 4.41 -16.53
N VAL A 49 -0.26 5.02 -16.65
CA VAL A 49 -0.78 5.95 -15.65
C VAL A 49 -1.87 5.33 -14.78
N THR A 50 -2.08 4.03 -14.87
CA THR A 50 -2.98 3.31 -13.98
C THR A 50 -2.49 3.43 -12.55
N LEU A 51 -3.43 3.69 -11.63
CA LEU A 51 -3.14 3.79 -10.20
C LEU A 51 -3.53 2.47 -9.52
N CYS A 52 -2.57 1.81 -8.90
CA CYS A 52 -2.83 0.66 -8.05
C CYS A 52 -3.58 1.11 -6.79
N ALA A 53 -4.28 0.18 -6.14
CA ALA A 53 -5.01 0.49 -4.90
C ALA A 53 -4.08 1.08 -3.83
N GLU A 54 -2.85 0.62 -3.76
CA GLU A 54 -1.85 1.13 -2.82
C GLU A 54 -1.49 2.59 -3.12
N CYS A 55 -1.45 2.98 -4.40
CA CYS A 55 -1.18 4.37 -4.79
C CYS A 55 -2.27 5.32 -4.30
N THR A 56 -3.54 4.97 -4.52
CA THR A 56 -4.65 5.81 -4.05
C THR A 56 -4.74 5.81 -2.54
N MET A 57 -4.40 4.70 -1.88
CA MET A 57 -4.33 4.62 -0.43
C MET A 57 -3.25 5.54 0.14
N VAL A 58 -2.07 5.58 -0.46
CA VAL A 58 -1.00 6.50 -0.04
C VAL A 58 -1.42 7.95 -0.29
N GLY A 59 -2.17 8.22 -1.36
CA GLY A 59 -2.79 9.52 -1.58
C GLY A 59 -3.72 9.90 -0.43
N ASP A 60 -4.58 8.98 0.00
CA ASP A 60 -5.47 9.17 1.15
C ASP A 60 -4.65 9.44 2.43
N LEU A 61 -3.57 8.69 2.64
CA LEU A 61 -2.67 8.89 3.78
C LEU A 61 -2.20 10.35 3.86
N GLN A 62 -1.67 10.87 2.76
CA GLN A 62 -1.13 12.24 2.73
C GLN A 62 -2.23 13.30 2.83
N MET A 63 -3.36 13.08 2.17
CA MET A 63 -4.48 14.03 2.19
C MET A 63 -5.17 14.15 3.54
N THR A 64 -5.07 13.11 4.38
CA THR A 64 -5.77 13.06 5.67
C THR A 64 -4.85 13.26 6.87
N GLY A 65 -3.60 13.62 6.67
CA GLY A 65 -2.72 14.00 7.77
C GLY A 65 -1.32 13.38 7.74
N GLY A 66 -1.03 12.51 6.79
CA GLY A 66 0.29 11.87 6.68
C GLY A 66 0.51 10.82 7.75
N GLY A 67 1.75 10.65 8.19
CA GLY A 67 2.14 9.62 9.13
C GLY A 67 2.74 8.39 8.46
N LYS A 68 2.92 7.32 9.21
CA LYS A 68 3.53 6.08 8.73
C LYS A 68 2.59 4.90 8.93
N LEU A 69 2.62 3.97 7.99
CA LEU A 69 1.78 2.77 8.02
C LEU A 69 2.38 1.74 8.97
N VAL A 70 1.56 1.16 9.84
CA VAL A 70 1.99 0.13 10.79
C VAL A 70 1.43 -1.26 10.45
N ALA A 71 0.34 -1.33 9.68
CA ALA A 71 -0.26 -2.58 9.22
C ALA A 71 -0.96 -2.35 7.90
N PHE A 72 -0.88 -3.29 6.97
CA PHE A 72 -1.38 -3.14 5.61
C PHE A 72 -2.02 -4.41 5.09
N MET A 73 -3.04 -4.26 4.25
CA MET A 73 -3.71 -5.37 3.57
C MET A 73 -4.21 -4.91 2.20
N CYS A 74 -4.12 -5.79 1.19
CA CYS A 74 -4.86 -5.61 -0.05
C CYS A 74 -5.62 -6.89 -0.40
N ILE A 75 -6.78 -6.73 -1.01
CA ILE A 75 -7.71 -7.83 -1.28
C ILE A 75 -8.27 -7.76 -2.69
N ASN A 76 -8.77 -8.90 -3.16
CA ASN A 76 -9.49 -9.03 -4.42
C ASN A 76 -11.01 -9.01 -4.20
N ARG A 77 -11.77 -9.26 -5.28
CA ARG A 77 -13.25 -9.25 -5.25
C ARG A 77 -13.84 -10.21 -4.21
N ASP A 78 -13.18 -11.32 -3.94
CA ASP A 78 -13.65 -12.33 -2.98
C ASP A 78 -13.17 -12.04 -1.56
N ALA A 79 -12.65 -10.85 -1.30
CA ALA A 79 -12.08 -10.43 -0.03
C ALA A 79 -10.88 -11.28 0.41
N GLU A 80 -10.22 -11.93 -0.55
CA GLU A 80 -9.02 -12.72 -0.30
C GLU A 80 -7.78 -11.82 -0.34
N THR A 81 -6.87 -12.06 0.59
CA THR A 81 -5.60 -11.35 0.63
C THR A 81 -4.78 -11.65 -0.63
N ILE A 82 -4.28 -10.59 -1.26
CA ILE A 82 -3.39 -10.69 -2.42
C ILE A 82 -2.09 -9.97 -2.14
N MET A 83 -1.08 -10.22 -2.98
CA MET A 83 0.21 -9.56 -2.86
C MET A 83 0.26 -8.28 -3.70
N PRO A 84 0.84 -7.18 -3.21
CA PRO A 84 1.08 -6.01 -4.03
C PRO A 84 2.18 -6.31 -5.05
N CYS A 85 2.14 -5.62 -6.19
CA CYS A 85 3.22 -5.74 -7.18
C CYS A 85 4.52 -5.13 -6.63
N GLY A 86 5.64 -5.35 -7.33
CA GLY A 86 6.95 -4.84 -6.89
C GLY A 86 6.99 -3.33 -6.76
N ARG A 87 6.36 -2.60 -7.70
CA ARG A 87 6.25 -1.14 -7.65
C ARG A 87 5.55 -0.67 -6.37
N CYS A 88 4.46 -1.33 -5.99
CA CYS A 88 3.71 -0.98 -4.80
C CYS A 88 4.48 -1.34 -3.51
N ARG A 89 5.27 -2.40 -3.53
CA ARG A 89 6.13 -2.73 -2.39
C ARG A 89 7.13 -1.62 -2.12
N GLN A 90 7.73 -1.06 -3.17
CA GLN A 90 8.65 0.07 -3.06
C GLN A 90 7.94 1.31 -2.50
N LEU A 91 6.74 1.61 -3.01
CA LEU A 91 5.93 2.72 -2.53
C LEU A 91 5.59 2.56 -1.05
N LEU A 92 5.12 1.38 -0.66
CA LEU A 92 4.77 1.08 0.73
C LEU A 92 5.98 1.16 1.66
N TYR A 93 7.16 0.74 1.17
CA TYR A 93 8.38 0.78 1.98
C TYR A 93 8.68 2.19 2.49
N GLU A 94 8.57 3.19 1.62
CA GLU A 94 8.86 4.58 2.00
C GLU A 94 7.89 5.12 3.04
N HIS A 95 6.62 4.70 2.96
CA HIS A 95 5.57 5.20 3.85
C HIS A 95 5.29 4.29 5.05
N SER A 96 6.10 3.23 5.22
CA SER A 96 5.95 2.29 6.32
C SER A 96 6.73 2.72 7.54
N ALA A 97 6.15 2.51 8.72
CA ALA A 97 6.90 2.54 9.97
C ALA A 97 7.87 1.37 9.99
N GLU A 98 8.92 1.47 10.80
CA GLU A 98 9.85 0.36 10.99
C GLU A 98 9.07 -0.86 11.49
N GLY A 99 9.30 -2.00 10.86
CA GLY A 99 8.63 -3.24 11.23
C GLY A 99 7.17 -3.33 10.82
N MET A 100 6.68 -2.47 9.89
CA MET A 100 5.30 -2.57 9.41
C MET A 100 4.99 -4.01 9.01
N THR A 101 3.84 -4.51 9.48
CA THR A 101 3.35 -5.83 9.13
C THR A 101 2.28 -5.77 8.07
N ARG A 102 2.16 -6.85 7.31
CA ARG A 102 1.13 -6.96 6.29
C ARG A 102 0.57 -8.38 6.27
N ASP A 103 -0.71 -8.48 5.94
CA ASP A 103 -1.32 -9.76 5.67
C ASP A 103 -0.89 -10.24 4.28
N THR A 104 -0.41 -11.46 4.18
CA THR A 104 0.03 -12.06 2.92
C THR A 104 -0.59 -13.43 2.74
N VAL A 105 -0.48 -13.96 1.52
CA VAL A 105 -0.92 -15.33 1.23
C VAL A 105 -0.18 -16.37 2.06
N ALA A 106 0.98 -16.03 2.62
CA ALA A 106 1.80 -16.90 3.46
C ALA A 106 1.70 -16.53 4.95
N GLY A 107 0.73 -15.70 5.34
CA GLY A 107 0.55 -15.21 6.72
C GLY A 107 1.08 -13.80 6.89
N ILE A 108 1.19 -13.37 8.15
CA ILE A 108 1.67 -12.02 8.45
C ILE A 108 3.18 -11.93 8.23
N ARG A 109 3.61 -10.90 7.49
CA ARG A 109 5.03 -10.64 7.18
C ARG A 109 5.35 -9.17 7.37
N THR A 110 6.61 -8.86 7.64
CA THR A 110 7.07 -7.46 7.72
C THR A 110 7.38 -6.94 6.32
N ILE A 111 7.44 -5.60 6.19
CA ILE A 111 7.81 -4.97 4.92
C ILE A 111 9.21 -5.41 4.47
N ASP A 112 10.14 -5.58 5.40
CA ASP A 112 11.50 -6.04 5.07
C ASP A 112 11.53 -7.46 4.55
N GLN A 113 10.57 -8.29 4.92
CA GLN A 113 10.46 -9.67 4.42
C GLN A 113 9.90 -9.72 3.00
N VAL A 114 9.07 -8.75 2.59
CA VAL A 114 8.48 -8.72 1.24
C VAL A 114 9.25 -7.82 0.28
N LEU A 115 10.14 -6.98 0.79
CA LEU A 115 11.05 -6.15 -0.01
C LEU A 115 12.41 -6.08 0.69
N PRO A 116 13.18 -7.17 0.67
CA PRO A 116 14.49 -7.20 1.33
C PRO A 116 15.50 -6.30 0.65
N ASN A 117 16.40 -5.70 1.44
CA ASN A 117 17.50 -4.86 0.96
C ASN A 117 17.01 -3.70 0.09
N ALA A 118 15.91 -3.06 0.49
CA ALA A 118 15.26 -2.04 -0.33
C ALA A 118 16.08 -0.77 -0.45
N PHE A 119 16.03 -0.16 -1.62
CA PHE A 119 16.47 1.21 -1.83
C PHE A 119 15.48 2.16 -1.14
N GLY A 120 15.97 3.15 -0.41
CA GLY A 120 15.09 4.09 0.29
C GLY A 120 15.76 5.45 0.49
N PRO A 121 15.05 6.37 1.19
CA PRO A 121 15.53 7.73 1.42
C PRO A 121 16.92 7.81 2.04
N ARG A 122 17.30 6.84 2.87
CA ARG A 122 18.64 6.78 3.48
C ARG A 122 19.76 6.75 2.43
N ASP A 123 19.52 6.09 1.29
CA ASP A 123 20.53 5.97 0.25
C ASP A 123 20.80 7.33 -0.39
N LEU A 124 19.78 8.16 -0.54
CA LEU A 124 19.91 9.51 -1.06
C LEU A 124 20.54 10.45 -0.02
N GLU A 125 20.18 10.30 1.25
CA GLU A 125 20.78 11.08 2.34
C GLU A 125 22.28 10.83 2.44
N ALA A 126 22.71 9.57 2.30
CA ALA A 126 24.11 9.21 2.34
C ALA A 126 24.90 9.90 1.23
N VAL A 127 24.33 10.04 0.03
CA VAL A 127 24.96 10.75 -1.09
C VAL A 127 25.01 12.24 -0.81
N ALA A 128 23.90 12.84 -0.36
CA ALA A 128 23.83 14.27 -0.06
C ALA A 128 24.86 14.68 1.00
N SER A 129 25.03 13.89 2.06
CA SER A 129 26.01 14.20 3.11
C SER A 129 27.45 14.07 2.64
N ARG A 130 27.72 13.33 1.56
CA ARG A 130 29.08 13.20 1.00
C ARG A 130 29.46 14.35 0.07
N GLU A 131 28.50 15.11 -0.38
CA GLU A 131 28.73 16.28 -1.25
C GLU A 131 29.14 17.52 -0.46
N ASP A 132 28.95 17.50 0.83
CA ASP A 132 29.34 18.57 1.73
C ASP A 132 30.80 18.40 2.15
#